data_cc7ac1db5a126160a13681e5f257da69
#
_entry.id   cc7ac1db5a126160a13681e5f257da69
#
_cell.length_a   1.000
_cell.length_b   1.000
_cell.length_c   1.000
_cell.angle_alpha   90.00
_cell.angle_beta   90.00
_cell.angle_gamma   90.00
#
_symmetry.space_group_name_H-M   'P 1'
#
loop_
_entity.id
_entity.type
_entity.pdbx_description
1 polymer ?
#
loop_
_entity_poly.entity_id
_entity_poly.type
_entity_poly.pdbx_seq_one_letter_code
_entity_poly.pdbx_strand_id
1 'polypeptide(L)'
;GRMAYELAERGITVVSGLARGIDTYAHHAALKGEGKTIAVTGCGLDIIYPPENKNLYLEIEEKGTLLSEYPPGVEPLSGHFPQRNRIISGLSQGVLVVEAAARSGSLITAALAREQGRKLFAVPGNIDRPQSKGTNRLIKEGARMVTGVEDIIEELFHYSTDIGTTDEKYQEIKYPVLSEEEKVIIRLFEKEIELTVDEIVRLTDKSPGTVNTILLKLELKGIVSRGPGKKYLFMGLQSLLKPI
;
A
#
# COMPACT_ATOMS: atom_id res chain seq x y z
N GLY A 1 1.98 -9.00 -15.33
CA GLY A 1 1.92 -10.23 -14.50
C GLY A 1 3.18 -10.41 -13.68
N ARG A 2 4.37 -10.51 -14.31
CA ARG A 2 5.62 -10.82 -13.60
C ARG A 2 5.88 -9.89 -12.41
N MET A 3 5.85 -8.58 -12.60
CA MET A 3 6.07 -7.62 -11.50
C MET A 3 5.03 -7.75 -10.39
N ALA A 4 3.75 -7.97 -10.72
CA ALA A 4 2.71 -8.16 -9.72
C ALA A 4 2.92 -9.44 -8.89
N TYR A 5 3.39 -10.51 -9.52
CA TYR A 5 3.77 -11.75 -8.86
C TYR A 5 4.93 -11.53 -7.87
N GLU A 6 6.03 -10.92 -8.35
CA GLU A 6 7.22 -10.66 -7.56
C GLU A 6 6.96 -9.68 -6.38
N LEU A 7 6.06 -8.69 -6.55
CA LEU A 7 5.61 -7.81 -5.48
C LEU A 7 4.78 -8.58 -4.44
N ALA A 8 3.86 -9.43 -4.91
CA ALA A 8 2.98 -10.22 -4.06
C ALA A 8 3.77 -11.22 -3.20
N GLU A 9 4.76 -11.93 -3.77
CA GLU A 9 5.67 -12.81 -3.02
C GLU A 9 6.43 -12.09 -1.90
N ARG A 10 6.67 -10.78 -2.07
CA ARG A 10 7.32 -9.93 -1.05
C ARG A 10 6.33 -9.30 -0.06
N GLY A 11 5.08 -9.76 -0.05
CA GLY A 11 4.03 -9.28 0.85
C GLY A 11 3.45 -7.91 0.49
N ILE A 12 3.72 -7.40 -0.72
CA ILE A 12 3.18 -6.12 -1.19
C ILE A 12 1.82 -6.35 -1.83
N THR A 13 0.77 -5.71 -1.29
CA THR A 13 -0.58 -5.82 -1.80
C THR A 13 -0.73 -5.14 -3.16
N VAL A 14 -1.28 -5.86 -4.14
CA VAL A 14 -1.56 -5.34 -5.48
C VAL A 14 -2.99 -4.77 -5.52
N VAL A 15 -3.14 -3.48 -5.78
CA VAL A 15 -4.44 -2.80 -5.91
C VAL A 15 -4.69 -2.45 -7.36
N SER A 16 -5.82 -2.88 -7.94
CA SER A 16 -6.20 -2.55 -9.32
C SER A 16 -7.72 -2.52 -9.50
N GLY A 17 -8.16 -2.27 -10.74
CA GLY A 17 -9.56 -2.02 -11.05
C GLY A 17 -10.32 -3.19 -11.68
N LEU A 18 -9.74 -4.36 -11.74
CA LEU A 18 -10.34 -5.56 -12.37
C LEU A 18 -10.74 -5.37 -13.85
N ALA A 19 -10.20 -4.35 -14.51
CA ALA A 19 -10.45 -4.10 -15.94
C ALA A 19 -9.81 -5.17 -16.82
N ARG A 20 -10.25 -5.23 -18.09
CA ARG A 20 -9.62 -6.11 -19.10
C ARG A 20 -8.15 -5.78 -19.28
N GLY A 21 -7.33 -6.78 -19.52
CA GLY A 21 -5.90 -6.60 -19.83
C GLY A 21 -5.02 -6.58 -18.58
N ILE A 22 -4.26 -5.51 -18.38
CA ILE A 22 -3.20 -5.43 -17.37
C ILE A 22 -3.74 -5.66 -15.96
N ASP A 23 -4.91 -5.13 -15.61
CA ASP A 23 -5.53 -5.34 -14.29
C ASP A 23 -5.81 -6.82 -14.03
N THR A 24 -6.38 -7.51 -15.03
CA THR A 24 -6.64 -8.96 -14.98
C THR A 24 -5.35 -9.73 -14.70
N TYR A 25 -4.29 -9.45 -15.45
CA TYR A 25 -2.99 -10.11 -15.25
C TYR A 25 -2.35 -9.76 -13.91
N ALA A 26 -2.54 -8.55 -13.41
CA ALA A 26 -2.00 -8.12 -12.13
C ALA A 26 -2.66 -8.87 -10.97
N HIS A 27 -3.99 -8.98 -10.96
CA HIS A 27 -4.72 -9.72 -9.94
C HIS A 27 -4.41 -11.22 -9.95
N HIS A 28 -4.45 -11.86 -11.13
CA HIS A 28 -4.08 -13.29 -11.25
C HIS A 28 -2.66 -13.56 -10.77
N ALA A 29 -1.73 -12.69 -11.14
CA ALA A 29 -0.33 -12.87 -10.76
C ALA A 29 -0.12 -12.67 -9.25
N ALA A 30 -0.83 -11.73 -8.62
CA ALA A 30 -0.78 -11.53 -7.18
C ALA A 30 -1.32 -12.75 -6.42
N LEU A 31 -2.45 -13.29 -6.85
CA LEU A 31 -3.03 -14.50 -6.25
C LEU A 31 -2.13 -15.72 -6.46
N LYS A 32 -1.51 -15.87 -7.64
CA LYS A 32 -0.55 -16.94 -7.93
C LYS A 32 0.71 -16.86 -7.07
N GLY A 33 1.13 -15.65 -6.70
CA GLY A 33 2.24 -15.41 -5.77
C GLY A 33 1.84 -15.53 -4.30
N GLU A 34 0.67 -16.10 -4.02
CA GLU A 34 0.10 -16.27 -2.66
C GLU A 34 0.02 -14.94 -1.87
N GLY A 35 0.07 -13.81 -2.58
CA GLY A 35 -0.01 -12.49 -1.99
C GLY A 35 -1.44 -11.94 -1.93
N LYS A 36 -1.56 -10.72 -1.44
CA LYS A 36 -2.85 -10.04 -1.31
C LYS A 36 -3.14 -9.15 -2.53
N THR A 37 -4.41 -9.12 -2.93
CA THR A 37 -4.88 -8.21 -3.96
C THR A 37 -6.21 -7.58 -3.58
N ILE A 38 -6.39 -6.30 -3.96
CA ILE A 38 -7.62 -5.53 -3.76
C ILE A 38 -8.13 -5.11 -5.12
N ALA A 39 -9.32 -5.59 -5.49
CA ALA A 39 -10.00 -5.13 -6.69
C ALA A 39 -11.04 -4.07 -6.32
N VAL A 40 -10.84 -2.86 -6.83
CA VAL A 40 -11.81 -1.77 -6.68
C VAL A 40 -12.73 -1.80 -7.90
N THR A 41 -14.05 -1.90 -7.72
CA THR A 41 -15.02 -1.98 -8.83
C THR A 41 -15.68 -0.62 -9.10
N GLY A 42 -16.19 -0.43 -10.31
CA GLY A 42 -16.95 0.76 -10.72
C GLY A 42 -18.49 0.52 -10.77
N CYS A 43 -18.96 -0.50 -10.05
CA CYS A 43 -20.37 -0.90 -9.93
C CYS A 43 -20.59 -1.54 -8.57
N GLY A 44 -21.84 -1.86 -8.24
CA GLY A 44 -22.18 -2.63 -7.05
C GLY A 44 -21.46 -3.99 -7.01
N LEU A 45 -21.13 -4.49 -5.81
CA LEU A 45 -20.42 -5.76 -5.64
C LEU A 45 -21.27 -6.98 -6.01
N ASP A 46 -22.56 -6.83 -6.17
CA ASP A 46 -23.49 -7.85 -6.70
C ASP A 46 -23.44 -8.00 -8.22
N ILE A 47 -22.71 -7.08 -8.91
CA ILE A 47 -22.57 -7.06 -10.37
C ILE A 47 -21.14 -7.37 -10.77
N ILE A 48 -20.93 -8.49 -11.43
CA ILE A 48 -19.60 -8.91 -11.90
C ILE A 48 -19.29 -8.21 -13.24
N TYR A 49 -18.32 -7.32 -13.22
CA TYR A 49 -17.86 -6.61 -14.41
C TYR A 49 -16.32 -6.48 -14.44
N PRO A 50 -15.67 -6.75 -15.58
CA PRO A 50 -16.27 -7.27 -16.82
C PRO A 50 -16.65 -8.76 -16.70
N PRO A 51 -17.64 -9.25 -17.46
CA PRO A 51 -18.14 -10.63 -17.33
C PRO A 51 -17.07 -11.69 -17.54
N GLU A 52 -16.07 -11.42 -18.39
CA GLU A 52 -14.96 -12.32 -18.67
C GLU A 52 -14.10 -12.61 -17.43
N ASN A 53 -14.07 -11.70 -16.48
CA ASN A 53 -13.30 -11.82 -15.24
C ASN A 53 -14.08 -12.50 -14.11
N LYS A 54 -15.21 -13.18 -14.42
CA LYS A 54 -16.05 -13.83 -13.39
C LYS A 54 -15.28 -14.76 -12.47
N ASN A 55 -14.46 -15.63 -13.02
CA ASN A 55 -13.70 -16.59 -12.20
C ASN A 55 -12.66 -15.87 -11.34
N LEU A 56 -11.99 -14.85 -11.88
CA LEU A 56 -11.05 -14.02 -11.14
C LEU A 56 -11.75 -13.22 -10.04
N TYR A 57 -12.96 -12.71 -10.31
CA TYR A 57 -13.78 -12.01 -9.31
C TYR A 57 -14.04 -12.91 -8.10
N LEU A 58 -14.53 -14.14 -8.33
CA LEU A 58 -14.81 -15.11 -7.27
C LEU A 58 -13.52 -15.52 -6.52
N GLU A 59 -12.41 -15.66 -7.22
CA GLU A 59 -11.13 -15.97 -6.58
C GLU A 59 -10.63 -14.82 -5.70
N ILE A 60 -10.81 -13.56 -6.12
CA ILE A 60 -10.49 -12.37 -5.31
C ILE A 60 -11.43 -12.26 -4.11
N GLU A 61 -12.73 -12.59 -4.26
CA GLU A 61 -13.70 -12.62 -3.17
C GLU A 61 -13.26 -13.60 -2.07
N GLU A 62 -12.70 -14.76 -2.45
CA GLU A 62 -12.25 -15.80 -1.52
C GLU A 62 -10.89 -15.49 -0.87
N LYS A 63 -9.91 -15.00 -1.65
CA LYS A 63 -8.50 -14.91 -1.24
C LYS A 63 -7.97 -13.48 -1.09
N GLY A 64 -8.69 -12.50 -1.59
CA GLY A 64 -8.31 -11.09 -1.62
C GLY A 64 -9.37 -10.19 -1.00
N THR A 65 -9.61 -9.05 -1.65
CA THR A 65 -10.63 -8.08 -1.23
C THR A 65 -11.30 -7.45 -2.45
N LEU A 66 -12.62 -7.42 -2.45
CA LEU A 66 -13.43 -6.64 -3.39
C LEU A 66 -13.90 -5.37 -2.68
N LEU A 67 -13.77 -4.24 -3.33
CA LEU A 67 -14.16 -2.94 -2.78
C LEU A 67 -14.97 -2.15 -3.80
N SER A 68 -16.07 -1.55 -3.38
CA SER A 68 -16.84 -0.61 -4.17
C SER A 68 -17.33 0.57 -3.34
N GLU A 69 -17.40 1.73 -3.97
CA GLU A 69 -18.07 2.92 -3.44
C GLU A 69 -19.57 2.95 -3.81
N TYR A 70 -19.97 2.07 -4.73
CA TYR A 70 -21.32 1.99 -5.25
C TYR A 70 -22.14 0.95 -4.49
N PRO A 71 -23.38 1.28 -4.08
CA PRO A 71 -24.25 0.31 -3.44
C PRO A 71 -24.67 -0.83 -4.39
N PRO A 72 -25.15 -1.97 -3.85
CA PRO A 72 -25.70 -3.06 -4.66
C PRO A 72 -26.73 -2.56 -5.67
N GLY A 73 -26.76 -3.18 -6.85
CA GLY A 73 -27.68 -2.84 -7.95
C GLY A 73 -27.19 -1.70 -8.87
N VAL A 74 -26.09 -1.03 -8.54
CA VAL A 74 -25.55 0.04 -9.41
C VAL A 74 -24.74 -0.54 -10.57
N GLU A 75 -25.24 -0.32 -11.79
CA GLU A 75 -24.65 -0.79 -13.04
C GLU A 75 -23.30 -0.15 -13.37
N PRO A 76 -22.41 -0.84 -14.14
CA PRO A 76 -21.10 -0.34 -14.55
C PRO A 76 -21.20 0.72 -15.64
N LEU A 77 -21.35 1.97 -15.26
CA LEU A 77 -21.37 3.11 -16.18
C LEU A 77 -19.97 3.62 -16.49
N SER A 78 -19.75 4.09 -17.73
CA SER A 78 -18.44 4.56 -18.19
C SER A 78 -17.84 5.67 -17.34
N GLY A 79 -18.66 6.56 -16.77
CA GLY A 79 -18.23 7.63 -15.86
C GLY A 79 -17.75 7.15 -14.50
N HIS A 80 -18.15 5.96 -14.06
CA HIS A 80 -17.77 5.41 -12.76
C HIS A 80 -16.29 4.99 -12.70
N PHE A 81 -15.73 4.50 -13.83
CA PHE A 81 -14.37 3.98 -13.84
C PHE A 81 -13.30 5.05 -13.57
N PRO A 82 -13.35 6.26 -14.17
CA PRO A 82 -12.46 7.34 -13.81
C PRO A 82 -12.60 7.79 -12.36
N GLN A 83 -13.84 7.87 -11.85
CA GLN A 83 -14.09 8.26 -10.46
C GLN A 83 -13.54 7.23 -9.48
N ARG A 84 -13.73 5.94 -9.74
CA ARG A 84 -13.21 4.84 -8.95
C ARG A 84 -11.68 4.87 -8.87
N ASN A 85 -10.97 5.30 -9.90
CA ASN A 85 -9.50 5.26 -9.95
C ASN A 85 -8.84 6.07 -8.82
N ARG A 86 -9.51 7.09 -8.25
CA ARG A 86 -9.03 7.81 -7.07
C ARG A 86 -8.88 6.91 -5.83
N ILE A 87 -9.70 5.88 -5.73
CA ILE A 87 -9.63 4.92 -4.63
C ILE A 87 -8.44 3.99 -4.84
N ILE A 88 -8.19 3.54 -6.08
CA ILE A 88 -7.02 2.72 -6.42
C ILE A 88 -5.74 3.45 -6.04
N SER A 89 -5.57 4.69 -6.52
CA SER A 89 -4.38 5.49 -6.19
C SER A 89 -4.33 5.88 -4.71
N GLY A 90 -5.48 6.16 -4.09
CA GLY A 90 -5.58 6.53 -2.67
C GLY A 90 -5.16 5.41 -1.71
N LEU A 91 -5.48 4.16 -2.02
CA LEU A 91 -5.10 2.98 -1.24
C LEU A 91 -3.63 2.57 -1.46
N SER A 92 -2.98 3.10 -2.51
CA SER A 92 -1.64 2.68 -2.91
C SER A 92 -0.56 3.65 -2.40
N GLN A 93 0.60 3.13 -2.05
CA GLN A 93 1.79 3.94 -1.78
C GLN A 93 2.42 4.47 -3.08
N GLY A 94 2.27 3.70 -4.16
CA GLY A 94 2.73 4.07 -5.48
C GLY A 94 1.87 3.45 -6.58
N VAL A 95 1.81 4.12 -7.73
CA VAL A 95 1.06 3.67 -8.91
C VAL A 95 2.03 3.35 -10.03
N LEU A 96 1.98 2.11 -10.52
CA LEU A 96 2.76 1.65 -11.68
C LEU A 96 1.89 1.66 -12.94
N VAL A 97 2.28 2.45 -13.92
CA VAL A 97 1.69 2.44 -15.27
C VAL A 97 2.55 1.58 -16.19
N VAL A 98 2.04 0.41 -16.57
CA VAL A 98 2.76 -0.56 -17.40
C VAL A 98 2.68 -0.21 -18.88
N GLU A 99 1.48 0.15 -19.35
CA GLU A 99 1.23 0.62 -20.72
C GLU A 99 0.17 1.72 -20.69
N ALA A 100 0.34 2.72 -21.53
CA ALA A 100 -0.63 3.78 -21.76
C ALA A 100 -0.48 4.37 -23.15
N ALA A 101 -1.53 4.32 -23.98
CA ALA A 101 -1.64 5.17 -25.13
C ALA A 101 -1.84 6.64 -24.71
N ALA A 102 -1.69 7.58 -25.63
CA ALA A 102 -1.76 9.03 -25.35
C ALA A 102 -3.08 9.50 -24.67
N ARG A 103 -4.17 8.74 -24.80
CA ARG A 103 -5.49 9.01 -24.19
C ARG A 103 -6.00 7.84 -23.35
N SER A 104 -5.10 7.09 -22.72
CA SER A 104 -5.47 5.95 -21.86
C SER A 104 -6.08 6.41 -20.54
N GLY A 105 -7.08 5.67 -20.04
CA GLY A 105 -7.65 5.87 -18.70
C GLY A 105 -6.64 5.71 -17.57
N SER A 106 -5.56 4.93 -17.76
CA SER A 106 -4.47 4.80 -16.79
C SER A 106 -3.71 6.11 -16.57
N LEU A 107 -3.72 7.06 -17.52
CA LEU A 107 -3.16 8.40 -17.33
C LEU A 107 -4.00 9.24 -16.35
N ILE A 108 -5.30 8.99 -16.24
CA ILE A 108 -6.16 9.61 -15.22
C ILE A 108 -5.72 9.13 -13.84
N THR A 109 -5.48 7.82 -13.68
CA THR A 109 -4.96 7.27 -12.42
C THR A 109 -3.58 7.84 -12.06
N ALA A 110 -2.71 8.03 -13.06
CA ALA A 110 -1.42 8.68 -12.86
C ALA A 110 -1.53 10.12 -12.38
N ALA A 111 -2.46 10.91 -12.95
CA ALA A 111 -2.73 12.27 -12.50
C ALA A 111 -3.25 12.30 -11.04
N LEU A 112 -4.22 11.45 -10.73
CA LEU A 112 -4.76 11.30 -9.37
C LEU A 112 -3.67 10.89 -8.36
N ALA A 113 -2.77 10.00 -8.74
CA ALA A 113 -1.64 9.60 -7.91
C ALA A 113 -0.74 10.80 -7.56
N ARG A 114 -0.43 11.66 -8.54
CA ARG A 114 0.34 12.90 -8.31
C ARG A 114 -0.40 13.87 -7.37
N GLU A 115 -1.69 14.11 -7.60
CA GLU A 115 -2.52 14.97 -6.76
C GLU A 115 -2.58 14.47 -5.30
N GLN A 116 -2.55 13.14 -5.12
CA GLN A 116 -2.57 12.50 -3.81
C GLN A 116 -1.18 12.31 -3.19
N GLY A 117 -0.12 12.83 -3.82
CA GLY A 117 1.25 12.69 -3.33
C GLY A 117 1.79 11.25 -3.36
N ARG A 118 1.23 10.38 -4.23
CA ARG A 118 1.69 9.00 -4.37
C ARG A 118 2.88 8.92 -5.32
N LYS A 119 3.78 7.98 -5.07
CA LYS A 119 4.88 7.70 -6.00
C LYS A 119 4.32 7.25 -7.34
N LEU A 120 4.90 7.74 -8.43
CA LEU A 120 4.47 7.38 -9.78
C LEU A 120 5.59 6.67 -10.53
N PHE A 121 5.28 5.48 -11.00
CA PHE A 121 6.17 4.59 -11.72
C PHE A 121 5.65 4.36 -13.14
N ALA A 122 6.55 4.22 -14.11
CA ALA A 122 6.17 3.90 -15.47
C ALA A 122 7.19 2.96 -16.14
N VAL A 123 6.67 1.97 -16.86
CA VAL A 123 7.49 1.05 -17.65
C VAL A 123 7.84 1.72 -18.97
N PRO A 124 9.14 1.81 -19.33
CA PRO A 124 9.54 2.35 -20.63
C PRO A 124 9.13 1.40 -21.77
N GLY A 125 8.86 1.94 -22.91
CA GLY A 125 8.52 1.14 -24.08
C GLY A 125 9.03 1.74 -25.39
N ASN A 126 8.93 0.98 -26.46
CA ASN A 126 9.37 1.41 -27.78
C ASN A 126 8.60 2.65 -28.23
N ILE A 127 9.33 3.66 -28.70
CA ILE A 127 8.79 4.96 -29.13
C ILE A 127 7.83 4.85 -30.33
N ASP A 128 7.97 3.82 -31.14
CA ASP A 128 7.12 3.56 -32.29
C ASP A 128 5.79 2.88 -31.91
N ARG A 129 5.65 2.40 -30.68
CA ARG A 129 4.41 1.77 -30.21
C ARG A 129 3.47 2.80 -29.60
N PRO A 130 2.22 2.91 -30.09
CA PRO A 130 1.22 3.82 -29.54
C PRO A 130 0.99 3.62 -28.02
N GLN A 131 1.04 2.38 -27.52
CA GLN A 131 0.83 1.99 -26.13
C GLN A 131 1.93 2.47 -25.18
N SER A 132 3.11 2.81 -25.71
CA SER A 132 4.24 3.32 -24.91
C SER A 132 4.28 4.85 -24.84
N LYS A 133 3.47 5.56 -25.62
CA LYS A 133 3.52 7.02 -25.69
C LYS A 133 3.19 7.68 -24.35
N GLY A 134 2.20 7.14 -23.63
CA GLY A 134 1.79 7.65 -22.32
C GLY A 134 2.82 7.37 -21.24
N THR A 135 3.35 6.15 -21.15
CA THR A 135 4.35 5.79 -20.14
C THR A 135 5.66 6.55 -20.36
N ASN A 136 6.14 6.63 -21.62
CA ASN A 136 7.33 7.41 -21.95
C ASN A 136 7.15 8.91 -21.64
N ARG A 137 5.93 9.45 -21.81
CA ARG A 137 5.60 10.81 -21.40
C ARG A 137 5.63 10.97 -19.88
N LEU A 138 5.04 10.05 -19.13
CA LEU A 138 5.08 10.08 -17.67
C LEU A 138 6.51 10.07 -17.14
N ILE A 139 7.41 9.27 -17.73
CA ILE A 139 8.83 9.25 -17.38
C ILE A 139 9.49 10.62 -17.62
N LYS A 140 9.23 11.25 -18.77
CA LYS A 140 9.73 12.60 -19.08
C LYS A 140 9.18 13.66 -18.10
N GLU A 141 7.99 13.43 -17.55
CA GLU A 141 7.34 14.30 -16.56
C GLU A 141 7.73 13.96 -15.11
N GLY A 142 8.74 13.10 -14.91
CA GLY A 142 9.29 12.80 -13.59
C GLY A 142 8.74 11.55 -12.90
N ALA A 143 7.97 10.69 -13.61
CA ALA A 143 7.66 9.38 -13.09
C ALA A 143 8.94 8.52 -13.05
N ARG A 144 9.13 7.73 -11.99
CA ARG A 144 10.26 6.81 -11.88
C ARG A 144 10.16 5.75 -12.98
N MET A 145 11.19 5.64 -13.80
CA MET A 145 11.30 4.57 -14.79
C MET A 145 11.51 3.24 -14.07
N VAL A 146 10.76 2.20 -14.49
CA VAL A 146 10.79 0.86 -13.89
C VAL A 146 11.12 -0.17 -14.95
N THR A 147 12.18 -0.92 -14.73
CA THR A 147 12.61 -2.06 -15.56
C THR A 147 12.45 -3.40 -14.84
N GLY A 148 12.41 -3.38 -13.51
CA GLY A 148 12.21 -4.51 -12.59
C GLY A 148 11.45 -4.09 -11.34
N VAL A 149 11.14 -5.07 -10.49
CA VAL A 149 10.44 -4.82 -9.22
C VAL A 149 11.34 -4.09 -8.22
N GLU A 150 12.64 -4.27 -8.34
CA GLU A 150 13.65 -3.63 -7.50
C GLU A 150 13.55 -2.11 -7.54
N ASP A 151 13.32 -1.52 -8.73
CA ASP A 151 13.14 -0.07 -8.89
C ASP A 151 11.96 0.48 -8.08
N ILE A 152 10.91 -0.33 -7.90
CA ILE A 152 9.73 0.01 -7.10
C ILE A 152 10.06 -0.10 -5.61
N ILE A 153 10.70 -1.18 -5.21
CA ILE A 153 11.06 -1.45 -3.81
C ILE A 153 12.04 -0.40 -3.31
N GLU A 154 13.06 -0.08 -4.08
CA GLU A 154 14.01 0.97 -3.75
C GLU A 154 13.30 2.30 -3.51
N GLU A 155 12.42 2.71 -4.40
CA GLU A 155 11.74 4.00 -4.29
C GLU A 155 10.69 4.05 -3.16
N LEU A 156 10.05 2.91 -2.84
CA LEU A 156 9.01 2.87 -1.81
C LEU A 156 9.57 2.62 -0.41
N PHE A 157 10.68 1.85 -0.29
CA PHE A 157 11.15 1.35 0.98
C PHE A 157 12.61 1.73 1.30
N HIS A 158 13.38 2.16 0.30
CA HIS A 158 14.67 2.78 0.54
C HIS A 158 14.50 4.30 0.63
N TYR A 159 14.74 4.85 1.78
CA TYR A 159 14.94 6.28 1.93
C TYR A 159 16.09 6.70 1.04
N SER A 160 15.91 7.81 0.34
CA SER A 160 16.89 8.50 -0.49
C SER A 160 18.26 8.51 0.20
N THR A 161 19.19 7.71 -0.29
CA THR A 161 20.57 8.10 -0.18
C THR A 161 20.75 9.23 -1.18
N ASP A 162 20.58 10.47 -0.73
CA ASP A 162 21.14 11.61 -1.43
C ASP A 162 22.63 11.30 -1.62
N ILE A 163 23.00 10.99 -2.86
CA ILE A 163 24.40 10.85 -3.26
C ILE A 163 24.99 12.26 -3.33
N GLY A 164 25.23 12.83 -2.18
CA GLY A 164 26.24 13.85 -1.97
C GLY A 164 27.51 13.10 -1.57
N THR A 165 28.48 13.11 -2.45
CA THR A 165 29.86 12.63 -2.19
C THR A 165 30.41 13.25 -0.93
N THR A 166 30.34 12.55 0.18
CA THR A 166 31.28 12.61 1.31
C THR A 166 31.08 11.34 2.15
N ASP A 167 32.20 10.71 2.49
CA ASP A 167 32.30 9.59 3.40
C ASP A 167 31.62 9.88 4.73
N GLU A 168 30.35 9.49 4.86
CA GLU A 168 29.70 9.36 6.15
C GLU A 168 28.89 8.06 6.16
N LYS A 169 29.21 7.26 7.16
CA LYS A 169 28.70 5.96 7.55
C LYS A 169 27.21 5.79 7.23
N TYR A 170 26.89 4.74 6.47
CA TYR A 170 25.56 4.14 6.40
C TYR A 170 24.97 4.04 7.82
N GLN A 171 24.07 4.95 8.18
CA GLN A 171 23.17 4.69 9.28
C GLN A 171 22.06 3.80 8.70
N GLU A 172 22.21 2.50 8.91
CA GLU A 172 21.06 1.60 8.89
C GLU A 172 19.92 2.31 9.60
N ILE A 173 18.76 2.45 8.92
CA ILE A 173 17.51 2.76 9.63
C ILE A 173 17.27 1.54 10.54
N LYS A 174 17.84 1.63 11.73
CA LYS A 174 17.51 0.70 12.79
C LYS A 174 16.03 0.96 13.09
N TYR A 175 15.14 0.06 12.62
CA TYR A 175 13.88 -0.13 13.33
C TYR A 175 14.25 -0.08 14.81
N PRO A 176 13.59 0.73 15.64
CA PRO A 176 13.97 0.81 17.03
C PRO A 176 13.99 -0.61 17.56
N VAL A 177 15.19 -1.07 17.92
CA VAL A 177 15.35 -2.42 18.44
C VAL A 177 14.47 -2.50 19.67
N LEU A 178 13.39 -3.26 19.55
CA LEU A 178 12.43 -3.46 20.62
C LEU A 178 13.05 -4.45 21.59
N SER A 179 13.14 -4.07 22.85
CA SER A 179 13.50 -5.00 23.92
C SER A 179 12.43 -6.09 24.05
N GLU A 180 12.77 -7.22 24.62
CA GLU A 180 11.78 -8.28 24.86
C GLU A 180 10.61 -7.80 25.71
N GLU A 181 10.86 -6.89 26.64
CA GLU A 181 9.82 -6.28 27.45
C GLU A 181 8.87 -5.37 26.66
N GLU A 182 9.40 -4.61 25.69
CA GLU A 182 8.60 -3.79 24.77
C GLU A 182 7.74 -4.67 23.86
N LYS A 183 8.28 -5.77 23.34
CA LYS A 183 7.53 -6.74 22.53
C LYS A 183 6.38 -7.38 23.28
N VAL A 184 6.55 -7.69 24.56
CA VAL A 184 5.48 -8.23 25.42
C VAL A 184 4.31 -7.25 25.50
N ILE A 185 4.56 -5.97 25.74
CA ILE A 185 3.50 -4.96 25.82
C ILE A 185 2.83 -4.74 24.45
N ILE A 186 3.59 -4.69 23.35
CA ILE A 186 3.04 -4.54 22.01
C ILE A 186 2.08 -5.69 21.67
N ARG A 187 2.39 -6.93 22.00
CA ARG A 187 1.50 -8.08 21.77
C ARG A 187 0.14 -7.98 22.48
N LEU A 188 0.04 -7.22 23.55
CA LEU A 188 -1.26 -6.99 24.21
C LEU A 188 -2.19 -6.16 23.32
N PHE A 189 -1.62 -5.22 22.55
CA PHE A 189 -2.36 -4.39 21.61
C PHE A 189 -2.79 -5.15 20.34
N GLU A 190 -2.32 -6.38 20.09
CA GLU A 190 -2.82 -7.23 19.00
C GLU A 190 -4.29 -7.65 19.24
N LYS A 191 -4.73 -7.66 20.50
CA LYS A 191 -6.09 -8.06 20.88
C LYS A 191 -7.00 -6.87 21.17
N GLU A 192 -6.45 -5.76 21.60
CA GLU A 192 -7.21 -4.55 21.98
C GLU A 192 -6.48 -3.30 21.48
N ILE A 193 -7.18 -2.43 20.76
CA ILE A 193 -6.61 -1.22 20.14
C ILE A 193 -6.18 -0.18 21.18
N GLU A 194 -6.81 -0.18 22.37
CA GLU A 194 -6.50 0.72 23.48
C GLU A 194 -6.41 -0.03 24.81
N LEU A 195 -5.43 0.32 25.63
CA LEU A 195 -5.23 -0.27 26.96
C LEU A 195 -4.86 0.82 27.98
N THR A 196 -5.33 0.67 29.20
CA THR A 196 -4.89 1.48 30.36
C THR A 196 -3.62 0.91 30.98
N VAL A 197 -2.89 1.75 31.73
CA VAL A 197 -1.71 1.27 32.49
C VAL A 197 -2.08 0.13 33.44
N ASP A 198 -3.23 0.23 34.11
CA ASP A 198 -3.67 -0.77 35.11
C ASP A 198 -4.00 -2.11 34.46
N GLU A 199 -4.55 -2.11 33.23
CA GLU A 199 -4.78 -3.32 32.44
C GLU A 199 -3.47 -3.97 32.01
N ILE A 200 -2.51 -3.18 31.53
CA ILE A 200 -1.18 -3.68 31.14
C ILE A 200 -0.44 -4.26 32.36
N VAL A 201 -0.52 -3.61 33.51
CA VAL A 201 0.05 -4.12 34.75
C VAL A 201 -0.53 -5.49 35.09
N ARG A 202 -1.86 -5.64 35.06
CA ARG A 202 -2.54 -6.93 35.32
C ARG A 202 -2.16 -8.02 34.36
N LEU A 203 -2.00 -7.67 33.05
CA LEU A 203 -1.72 -8.64 31.99
C LEU A 203 -0.24 -9.04 31.90
N THR A 204 0.67 -8.23 32.45
CA THR A 204 2.13 -8.47 32.36
C THR A 204 2.77 -8.86 33.68
N ASP A 205 2.05 -8.78 34.80
CA ASP A 205 2.54 -8.99 36.15
C ASP A 205 3.78 -8.12 36.51
N LYS A 206 3.91 -6.98 35.84
CA LYS A 206 5.00 -6.02 36.05
C LYS A 206 4.56 -4.89 36.96
N SER A 207 5.54 -4.26 37.66
CA SER A 207 5.24 -3.10 38.48
C SER A 207 4.72 -1.91 37.64
N PRO A 208 3.84 -1.05 38.21
CA PRO A 208 3.34 0.14 37.50
C PRO A 208 4.46 1.07 37.02
N GLY A 209 5.56 1.18 37.78
CA GLY A 209 6.73 1.98 37.38
C GLY A 209 7.43 1.42 36.15
N THR A 210 7.59 0.09 36.07
CA THR A 210 8.17 -0.59 34.93
C THR A 210 7.31 -0.41 33.67
N VAL A 211 5.99 -0.62 33.80
CA VAL A 211 5.03 -0.44 32.70
C VAL A 211 5.06 0.98 32.16
N ASN A 212 5.03 1.99 33.03
CA ASN A 212 5.11 3.40 32.61
C ASN A 212 6.42 3.72 31.89
N THR A 213 7.55 3.16 32.34
CA THR A 213 8.84 3.36 31.70
C THR A 213 8.86 2.76 30.29
N ILE A 214 8.29 1.56 30.12
CA ILE A 214 8.21 0.90 28.81
C ILE A 214 7.25 1.66 27.88
N LEU A 215 6.09 2.06 28.37
CA LEU A 215 5.12 2.85 27.60
C LEU A 215 5.70 4.19 27.15
N LEU A 216 6.46 4.88 28.00
CA LEU A 216 7.16 6.11 27.63
C LEU A 216 8.18 5.86 26.50
N LYS A 217 8.95 4.76 26.59
CA LYS A 217 9.89 4.38 25.52
C LYS A 217 9.15 4.08 24.22
N LEU A 218 8.01 3.38 24.27
CA LEU A 218 7.19 3.08 23.09
C LEU A 218 6.52 4.34 22.52
N GLU A 219 6.14 5.30 23.36
CA GLU A 219 5.60 6.60 22.96
C GLU A 219 6.68 7.45 22.28
N LEU A 220 7.90 7.52 22.83
CA LEU A 220 9.05 8.17 22.19
C LEU A 220 9.46 7.52 20.86
N LYS A 221 9.22 6.21 20.73
CA LYS A 221 9.40 5.48 19.46
C LYS A 221 8.19 5.61 18.51
N GLY A 222 7.14 6.36 18.88
CA GLY A 222 5.94 6.57 18.08
C GLY A 222 5.07 5.33 17.88
N ILE A 223 5.27 4.26 18.66
CA ILE A 223 4.55 2.98 18.54
C ILE A 223 3.21 3.02 19.26
N VAL A 224 3.15 3.74 20.37
CA VAL A 224 1.90 4.02 21.09
C VAL A 224 1.74 5.53 21.26
N SER A 225 0.51 5.98 21.45
CA SER A 225 0.21 7.38 21.82
C SER A 225 -0.72 7.42 23.03
N ARG A 226 -0.57 8.45 23.84
CA ARG A 226 -1.40 8.68 25.00
C ARG A 226 -2.74 9.29 24.60
N GLY A 227 -3.83 8.60 24.91
CA GLY A 227 -5.20 9.04 24.69
C GLY A 227 -5.88 9.62 25.95
N PRO A 228 -7.12 10.11 25.84
CA PRO A 228 -7.92 10.54 26.97
C PRO A 228 -8.14 9.42 28.00
N GLY A 229 -8.24 9.77 29.29
CA GLY A 229 -8.55 8.80 30.35
C GLY A 229 -7.39 7.88 30.75
N LYS A 230 -6.14 8.30 30.57
CA LYS A 230 -4.94 7.49 30.86
C LYS A 230 -4.83 6.20 30.04
N LYS A 231 -5.46 6.16 28.88
CA LYS A 231 -5.35 5.07 27.91
C LYS A 231 -4.18 5.28 26.97
N TYR A 232 -3.62 4.19 26.47
CA TYR A 232 -2.64 4.18 25.40
C TYR A 232 -3.25 3.51 24.18
N LEU A 233 -3.03 4.11 23.01
CA LEU A 233 -3.49 3.61 21.71
C LEU A 233 -2.30 3.09 20.91
N PHE A 234 -2.47 1.96 20.27
CA PHE A 234 -1.46 1.43 19.35
C PHE A 234 -1.52 2.17 18.01
N MET A 235 -0.42 2.82 17.66
CA MET A 235 -0.32 3.60 16.42
C MET A 235 0.23 2.77 15.25
N GLY A 236 0.58 1.51 15.49
CA GLY A 236 1.23 0.66 14.51
C GLY A 236 2.69 1.04 14.24
N LEU A 237 3.44 0.15 13.62
CA LEU A 237 4.82 0.42 13.21
C LEU A 237 4.91 1.49 12.10
N GLN A 238 3.79 1.84 11.45
CA GLN A 238 3.70 2.87 10.40
C GLN A 238 3.80 4.31 10.93
N SER A 239 3.56 4.55 12.21
CA SER A 239 3.73 5.89 12.79
C SER A 239 5.19 6.32 12.91
N LEU A 240 6.14 5.39 12.79
CA LEU A 240 7.59 5.65 12.76
C LEU A 240 8.05 6.29 11.44
N LEU A 241 7.17 6.43 10.45
CA LEU A 241 7.48 6.97 9.13
C LEU A 241 7.08 8.45 8.96
N LYS A 242 6.71 9.17 10.04
CA LYS A 242 6.49 10.62 9.96
C LYS A 242 7.79 11.33 10.36
N PRO A 243 8.36 12.17 9.46
CA PRO A 243 9.40 13.12 9.88
C PRO A 243 8.80 14.11 10.88
N ILE A 244 9.58 14.45 11.90
CA ILE A 244 9.35 15.59 12.82
C ILE A 244 9.50 16.88 12.03
#